data_8f87aae1c132614507d241f704091de0
#
_entry.id   8f87aae1c132614507d241f704091de0
#
_cell.length_a   1.000
_cell.length_b   1.000
_cell.length_c   1.000
_cell.angle_alpha   90.00
_cell.angle_beta   90.00
_cell.angle_gamma   90.00
#
_symmetry.space_group_name_H-M   'P 1'
#
loop_
_entity.id
_entity.type
_entity.pdbx_description
1 polymer ?
#
loop_
_entity_poly.entity_id
_entity_poly.type
_entity_poly.pdbx_seq_one_letter_code
_entity_poly.pdbx_strand_id
1 'polypeptide(L)'
;VLYRPEAVIAHEGLRLSKEAAEAMAMPDPATGGLLSTIWRCWNILRRRCDGMKYLGCPVGPVQHGVGTGGFFSLALDLRGEEIMADMYDDPEFATRFLRKVAGWTLELARTWQHLTGGSTPAAGSGPDPMYVSDHGIDMLSAATYEEFIIPIIRECNARLGTPVPTALHHCGQGAHLFPVIKRHFGLTSLHALTWPYVDIAKVRCDLGEDVHIQALIADTIVQLGPPEHIRQAVKEVMQAKGRGGFALILGDMLPGTPLEHRLALYEAVKEFGRY
;
A
#
# COMPACT_ATOMS: atom_id res chain seq x y z
N VAL A 1 -15.24 18.54 -10.89
CA VAL A 1 -15.17 17.75 -9.65
C VAL A 1 -14.52 18.64 -8.62
N LEU A 2 -15.30 19.10 -7.65
CA LEU A 2 -14.76 19.83 -6.50
C LEU A 2 -14.01 18.79 -5.65
N TYR A 3 -12.71 18.97 -5.50
CA TYR A 3 -11.90 18.23 -4.54
C TYR A 3 -12.42 18.61 -3.14
N ARG A 4 -13.05 17.67 -2.44
CA ARG A 4 -13.37 17.80 -1.02
C ARG A 4 -12.33 16.99 -0.26
N PRO A 5 -11.46 17.63 0.53
CA PRO A 5 -10.47 16.92 1.35
C PRO A 5 -11.13 15.87 2.25
N GLU A 6 -12.38 16.11 2.67
CA GLU A 6 -13.15 15.21 3.50
C GLU A 6 -13.65 13.95 2.75
N ALA A 7 -13.61 13.96 1.42
CA ALA A 7 -14.12 12.84 0.61
C ALA A 7 -13.11 11.67 0.46
N VAL A 8 -11.91 11.80 1.01
CA VAL A 8 -10.86 10.78 0.86
C VAL A 8 -10.97 9.66 1.90
N ILE A 9 -11.79 9.79 2.95
CA ILE A 9 -11.67 8.92 4.15
C ILE A 9 -12.98 8.27 4.63
N ALA A 10 -14.11 8.41 3.98
CA ALA A 10 -15.34 7.81 4.49
C ALA A 10 -16.01 6.90 3.46
N HIS A 11 -15.50 5.70 3.31
CA HIS A 11 -16.35 4.60 2.89
C HIS A 11 -16.94 3.97 4.16
N GLU A 12 -18.19 4.26 4.47
CA GLU A 12 -18.99 3.25 5.12
C GLU A 12 -19.00 2.07 4.15
N GLY A 13 -18.32 0.98 4.52
CA GLY A 13 -18.28 -0.23 3.69
C GLY A 13 -19.71 -0.66 3.34
N LEU A 14 -19.87 -1.34 2.23
CA LEU A 14 -21.20 -1.72 1.73
C LEU A 14 -21.96 -2.67 2.67
N ARG A 15 -21.28 -3.33 3.61
CA ARG A 15 -21.82 -4.28 4.59
C ARG A 15 -22.78 -5.30 3.96
N LEU A 16 -22.33 -5.92 2.85
CA LEU A 16 -23.12 -6.90 2.13
C LEU A 16 -23.49 -8.09 3.02
N SER A 17 -24.70 -8.63 2.88
CA SER A 17 -25.01 -9.97 3.41
C SER A 17 -24.16 -11.05 2.71
N LYS A 18 -24.07 -12.27 3.28
CA LYS A 18 -23.35 -13.38 2.63
C LYS A 18 -23.89 -13.66 1.23
N GLU A 19 -25.21 -13.69 1.08
CA GLU A 19 -25.88 -13.94 -0.20
C GLU A 19 -25.57 -12.85 -1.23
N ALA A 20 -25.61 -11.59 -0.79
CA ALA A 20 -25.26 -10.45 -1.66
C ALA A 20 -23.78 -10.46 -2.06
N ALA A 21 -22.88 -10.78 -1.12
CA ALA A 21 -21.45 -10.91 -1.37
C ALA A 21 -21.12 -12.06 -2.36
N GLU A 22 -21.83 -13.19 -2.22
CA GLU A 22 -21.71 -14.31 -3.16
C GLU A 22 -22.30 -13.99 -4.55
N ALA A 23 -23.43 -13.30 -4.60
CA ALA A 23 -24.09 -12.93 -5.86
C ALA A 23 -23.41 -11.77 -6.59
N MET A 24 -22.63 -10.92 -5.89
CA MET A 24 -22.00 -9.74 -6.48
C MET A 24 -21.04 -10.13 -7.60
N ALA A 25 -21.21 -9.54 -8.78
CA ALA A 25 -20.30 -9.67 -9.89
C ALA A 25 -19.22 -8.57 -9.85
N MET A 26 -18.05 -8.87 -10.41
CA MET A 26 -17.03 -7.86 -10.61
C MET A 26 -17.54 -6.80 -11.60
N PRO A 27 -17.45 -5.50 -11.26
CA PRO A 27 -17.66 -4.44 -12.25
C PRO A 27 -16.66 -4.55 -13.40
N ASP A 28 -17.03 -4.07 -14.59
CA ASP A 28 -16.10 -4.00 -15.72
C ASP A 28 -14.83 -3.22 -15.31
N PRO A 29 -13.65 -3.85 -15.32
CA PRO A 29 -12.40 -3.23 -14.87
C PRO A 29 -11.90 -2.10 -15.79
N ALA A 30 -12.44 -1.97 -16.99
CA ALA A 30 -12.10 -0.89 -17.93
C ALA A 30 -13.05 0.31 -17.81
N THR A 31 -14.33 0.05 -17.54
CA THR A 31 -15.39 1.07 -17.67
C THR A 31 -16.26 1.24 -16.42
N GLY A 32 -16.14 0.35 -15.42
CA GLY A 32 -16.94 0.39 -14.22
C GLY A 32 -16.62 1.60 -13.34
N GLY A 33 -17.65 2.29 -12.85
CA GLY A 33 -17.53 3.38 -11.88
C GLY A 33 -16.51 4.46 -12.26
N LEU A 34 -15.57 4.74 -11.36
CA LEU A 34 -14.51 5.73 -11.58
C LEU A 34 -13.44 5.29 -12.59
N LEU A 35 -13.32 3.99 -12.89
CA LEU A 35 -12.29 3.46 -13.79
C LEU A 35 -12.38 4.05 -15.19
N SER A 36 -13.60 4.27 -15.69
CA SER A 36 -13.82 4.96 -16.97
C SER A 36 -13.24 6.38 -17.01
N THR A 37 -13.33 7.09 -15.89
CA THR A 37 -12.78 8.45 -15.77
C THR A 37 -11.26 8.40 -15.67
N ILE A 38 -10.70 7.48 -14.88
CA ILE A 38 -9.24 7.27 -14.76
C ILE A 38 -8.66 6.91 -16.13
N TRP A 39 -9.30 6.01 -16.86
CA TRP A 39 -8.90 5.62 -18.23
C TRP A 39 -8.88 6.82 -19.19
N ARG A 40 -9.92 7.64 -19.16
CA ARG A 40 -10.00 8.85 -19.97
C ARG A 40 -8.89 9.85 -19.62
N CYS A 41 -8.65 10.09 -18.32
CA CYS A 41 -7.57 10.97 -17.86
C CYS A 41 -6.20 10.44 -18.30
N TRP A 42 -5.94 9.14 -18.12
CA TRP A 42 -4.69 8.52 -18.56
C TRP A 42 -4.45 8.70 -20.07
N ASN A 43 -5.48 8.48 -20.91
CA ASN A 43 -5.38 8.67 -22.35
C ASN A 43 -5.10 10.12 -22.75
N ILE A 44 -5.68 11.10 -22.05
CA ILE A 44 -5.40 12.52 -22.28
C ILE A 44 -3.94 12.83 -21.92
N LEU A 45 -3.49 12.41 -20.74
CA LEU A 45 -2.12 12.63 -20.28
C LEU A 45 -1.11 11.97 -21.21
N ARG A 46 -1.31 10.71 -21.58
CA ARG A 46 -0.44 9.99 -22.52
C ARG A 46 -0.25 10.75 -23.81
N ARG A 47 -1.35 11.23 -24.43
CA ARG A 47 -1.29 11.99 -25.67
C ARG A 47 -0.59 13.34 -25.52
N ARG A 48 -0.75 14.00 -24.35
CA ARG A 48 -0.11 15.30 -24.08
C ARG A 48 1.38 15.17 -23.78
N CYS A 49 1.80 14.09 -23.16
CA CYS A 49 3.20 13.85 -22.80
C CYS A 49 4.00 13.22 -23.97
N ASP A 50 3.33 12.74 -25.01
CA ASP A 50 4.00 12.15 -26.17
C ASP A 50 4.91 13.17 -26.87
N GLY A 51 6.21 12.82 -26.98
CA GLY A 51 7.24 13.71 -27.54
C GLY A 51 7.58 14.94 -26.68
N MET A 52 6.97 15.11 -25.53
CA MET A 52 7.20 16.24 -24.63
C MET A 52 8.62 16.19 -24.01
N LYS A 53 9.24 17.37 -23.88
CA LYS A 53 10.49 17.55 -23.14
C LYS A 53 10.30 18.56 -22.03
N TYR A 54 10.94 18.30 -20.89
CA TYR A 54 11.02 19.22 -19.76
C TYR A 54 12.50 19.46 -19.43
N LEU A 55 12.95 20.72 -19.43
CA LEU A 55 14.35 21.12 -19.24
C LEU A 55 15.32 20.34 -20.16
N GLY A 56 14.91 20.09 -21.41
CA GLY A 56 15.70 19.33 -22.40
C GLY A 56 15.64 17.81 -22.28
N CYS A 57 15.12 17.26 -21.18
CA CYS A 57 14.97 15.83 -20.96
C CYS A 57 13.62 15.30 -21.50
N PRO A 58 13.57 14.14 -22.17
CA PRO A 58 12.31 13.53 -22.56
C PRO A 58 11.43 13.26 -21.35
N VAL A 59 10.14 13.59 -21.44
CA VAL A 59 9.17 13.16 -20.45
C VAL A 59 8.92 11.66 -20.64
N GLY A 60 9.04 10.90 -19.55
CA GLY A 60 8.81 9.45 -19.58
C GLY A 60 7.36 9.07 -19.86
N PRO A 61 7.09 7.78 -20.06
CA PRO A 61 5.74 7.30 -20.28
C PRO A 61 4.84 7.60 -19.07
N VAL A 62 3.59 7.95 -19.36
CA VAL A 62 2.59 8.15 -18.30
C VAL A 62 2.30 6.80 -17.64
N GLN A 63 2.56 6.72 -16.36
CA GLN A 63 2.26 5.55 -15.54
C GLN A 63 0.77 5.55 -15.15
N HIS A 64 0.22 4.38 -14.83
CA HIS A 64 -1.10 4.27 -14.24
C HIS A 64 -1.01 3.92 -12.77
N GLY A 65 -1.96 4.38 -11.97
CA GLY A 65 -2.04 4.12 -10.54
C GLY A 65 -3.35 3.42 -10.16
N VAL A 66 -3.72 2.38 -10.93
CA VAL A 66 -4.95 1.63 -10.64
C VAL A 66 -4.60 0.41 -9.78
N GLY A 67 -5.14 0.39 -8.59
CA GLY A 67 -4.99 -0.69 -7.61
C GLY A 67 -6.18 -0.72 -6.66
N THR A 68 -6.24 -1.72 -5.80
CA THR A 68 -7.33 -1.94 -4.85
C THR A 68 -6.92 -1.75 -3.39
N GLY A 69 -5.65 -1.44 -3.11
CA GLY A 69 -5.13 -1.39 -1.74
C GLY A 69 -5.03 -2.74 -1.03
N GLY A 70 -5.19 -3.84 -1.78
CA GLY A 70 -5.19 -5.21 -1.27
C GLY A 70 -6.57 -5.87 -1.31
N PHE A 71 -6.59 -7.20 -1.39
CA PHE A 71 -7.85 -7.92 -1.51
C PHE A 71 -8.57 -8.07 -0.16
N PHE A 72 -7.86 -8.10 0.95
CA PHE A 72 -8.49 -8.17 2.27
C PHE A 72 -9.13 -6.83 2.63
N SER A 73 -8.45 -5.70 2.37
CA SER A 73 -9.03 -4.37 2.51
C SER A 73 -10.29 -4.22 1.64
N LEU A 74 -10.26 -4.71 0.39
CA LEU A 74 -11.45 -4.70 -0.47
C LEU A 74 -12.56 -5.59 0.10
N ALA A 75 -12.23 -6.73 0.69
CA ALA A 75 -13.22 -7.59 1.36
C ALA A 75 -13.86 -6.90 2.57
N LEU A 76 -13.06 -6.15 3.35
CA LEU A 76 -13.56 -5.28 4.43
C LEU A 76 -14.49 -4.18 3.91
N ASP A 77 -14.14 -3.52 2.80
CA ASP A 77 -14.99 -2.49 2.19
C ASP A 77 -16.34 -3.05 1.72
N LEU A 78 -16.36 -4.29 1.27
CA LEU A 78 -17.57 -4.94 0.74
C LEU A 78 -18.43 -5.58 1.82
N ARG A 79 -17.82 -6.32 2.75
CA ARG A 79 -18.51 -7.12 3.76
C ARG A 79 -18.56 -6.45 5.13
N GLY A 80 -17.69 -5.45 5.38
CA GLY A 80 -17.51 -4.86 6.69
C GLY A 80 -16.67 -5.74 7.61
N GLU A 81 -16.71 -5.45 8.90
CA GLU A 81 -16.01 -6.20 9.94
C GLU A 81 -16.50 -7.64 10.06
N GLU A 82 -17.71 -7.94 9.54
CA GLU A 82 -18.29 -9.28 9.54
C GLU A 82 -17.43 -10.31 8.80
N ILE A 83 -16.55 -9.89 7.88
CA ILE A 83 -15.60 -10.84 7.25
C ILE A 83 -14.66 -11.47 8.28
N MET A 84 -14.30 -10.74 9.33
CA MET A 84 -13.46 -11.29 10.41
C MET A 84 -14.25 -12.30 11.27
N ALA A 85 -15.52 -12.02 11.55
CA ALA A 85 -16.38 -12.97 12.22
C ALA A 85 -16.60 -14.22 11.35
N ASP A 86 -16.84 -14.05 10.05
CA ASP A 86 -17.01 -15.14 9.10
C ASP A 86 -15.80 -16.09 9.04
N MET A 87 -14.57 -15.58 9.27
CA MET A 87 -13.37 -16.44 9.32
C MET A 87 -13.43 -17.46 10.46
N TYR A 88 -14.19 -17.19 11.54
CA TYR A 88 -14.37 -18.10 12.68
C TYR A 88 -15.66 -18.90 12.56
N ASP A 89 -16.77 -18.25 12.18
CA ASP A 89 -18.11 -18.84 12.20
C ASP A 89 -18.43 -19.62 10.91
N ASP A 90 -17.83 -19.21 9.78
CA ASP A 90 -18.05 -19.83 8.46
C ASP A 90 -16.79 -19.70 7.59
N PRO A 91 -15.72 -20.41 7.96
CA PRO A 91 -14.42 -20.30 7.28
C PRO A 91 -14.47 -20.69 5.80
N GLU A 92 -15.43 -21.54 5.41
CA GLU A 92 -15.63 -21.90 4.00
C GLU A 92 -16.13 -20.72 3.19
N PHE A 93 -17.16 -20.01 3.69
CA PHE A 93 -17.64 -18.79 3.04
C PHE A 93 -16.52 -17.74 3.00
N ALA A 94 -15.85 -17.46 4.12
CA ALA A 94 -14.79 -16.48 4.18
C ALA A 94 -13.69 -16.77 3.14
N THR A 95 -13.24 -18.01 3.05
CA THR A 95 -12.25 -18.44 2.07
C THR A 95 -12.73 -18.26 0.62
N ARG A 96 -13.98 -18.67 0.31
CA ARG A 96 -14.53 -18.47 -1.04
C ARG A 96 -14.63 -17.01 -1.40
N PHE A 97 -15.12 -16.18 -0.47
CA PHE A 97 -15.29 -14.75 -0.71
C PHE A 97 -13.95 -14.03 -0.89
N LEU A 98 -12.96 -14.29 -0.04
CA LEU A 98 -11.61 -13.74 -0.17
C LEU A 98 -10.95 -14.14 -1.51
N ARG A 99 -11.06 -15.41 -1.94
CA ARG A 99 -10.57 -15.84 -3.25
C ARG A 99 -11.27 -15.14 -4.41
N LYS A 100 -12.59 -14.91 -4.29
CA LYS A 100 -13.37 -14.18 -5.28
C LYS A 100 -12.86 -12.75 -5.40
N VAL A 101 -12.69 -12.04 -4.28
CA VAL A 101 -12.21 -10.66 -4.26
C VAL A 101 -10.75 -10.57 -4.76
N ALA A 102 -9.89 -11.50 -4.34
CA ALA A 102 -8.53 -11.60 -4.86
C ALA A 102 -8.49 -11.83 -6.39
N GLY A 103 -9.43 -12.62 -6.91
CA GLY A 103 -9.62 -12.79 -8.35
C GLY A 103 -9.96 -11.49 -9.07
N TRP A 104 -10.73 -10.61 -8.44
CA TRP A 104 -11.07 -9.29 -9.00
C TRP A 104 -9.85 -8.35 -9.03
N THR A 105 -9.04 -8.33 -7.96
CA THR A 105 -7.81 -7.53 -7.97
C THR A 105 -6.87 -7.96 -9.08
N LEU A 106 -6.77 -9.26 -9.31
CA LEU A 106 -5.97 -9.86 -10.37
C LEU A 106 -6.49 -9.46 -11.77
N GLU A 107 -7.79 -9.52 -11.98
CA GLU A 107 -8.41 -9.17 -13.27
C GLU A 107 -8.28 -7.66 -13.55
N LEU A 108 -8.44 -6.82 -12.53
CA LEU A 108 -8.22 -5.38 -12.64
C LEU A 108 -6.79 -5.08 -13.11
N ALA A 109 -5.79 -5.69 -12.47
CA ALA A 109 -4.39 -5.47 -12.82
C ALA A 109 -4.08 -5.92 -14.26
N ARG A 110 -4.56 -7.10 -14.67
CA ARG A 110 -4.39 -7.63 -16.03
C ARG A 110 -5.05 -6.74 -17.09
N THR A 111 -6.28 -6.32 -16.84
CA THR A 111 -7.00 -5.44 -17.75
C THR A 111 -6.26 -4.13 -17.95
N TRP A 112 -5.81 -3.49 -16.86
CA TRP A 112 -5.08 -2.23 -16.97
C TRP A 112 -3.70 -2.39 -17.60
N GLN A 113 -2.98 -3.46 -17.31
CA GLN A 113 -1.74 -3.77 -18.02
C GLN A 113 -1.95 -3.91 -19.52
N HIS A 114 -3.02 -4.59 -19.93
CA HIS A 114 -3.39 -4.72 -21.35
C HIS A 114 -3.76 -3.38 -21.97
N LEU A 115 -4.65 -2.62 -21.34
CA LEU A 115 -5.12 -1.31 -21.83
C LEU A 115 -3.99 -0.28 -21.97
N THR A 116 -3.01 -0.33 -21.09
CA THR A 116 -1.86 0.60 -21.10
C THR A 116 -0.69 0.13 -21.94
N GLY A 117 -0.83 -1.01 -22.63
CA GLY A 117 0.22 -1.58 -23.49
C GLY A 117 1.45 -2.06 -22.69
N GLY A 118 1.27 -2.51 -21.45
CA GLY A 118 2.35 -2.94 -20.58
C GLY A 118 3.16 -1.77 -19.98
N SER A 119 2.62 -0.55 -19.99
CA SER A 119 3.25 0.60 -19.31
C SER A 119 3.57 0.24 -17.86
N THR A 120 4.74 0.66 -17.38
CA THR A 120 5.14 0.42 -16.00
C THR A 120 4.14 1.10 -15.05
N PRO A 121 3.56 0.36 -14.10
CA PRO A 121 2.70 0.97 -13.10
C PRO A 121 3.49 1.97 -12.24
N ALA A 122 2.80 2.93 -11.64
CA ALA A 122 3.40 3.78 -10.61
C ALA A 122 3.92 2.91 -9.45
N ALA A 123 4.96 3.37 -8.77
CA ALA A 123 5.48 2.67 -7.60
C ALA A 123 4.34 2.39 -6.60
N GLY A 124 4.21 1.14 -6.17
CA GLY A 124 3.10 0.69 -5.30
C GLY A 124 1.83 0.25 -6.02
N SER A 125 1.71 0.48 -7.33
CA SER A 125 0.61 0.00 -8.18
C SER A 125 1.11 -0.98 -9.26
N GLY A 126 2.09 -1.82 -8.93
CA GLY A 126 2.78 -2.73 -9.83
C GLY A 126 1.84 -3.72 -10.54
N PRO A 127 2.33 -4.40 -11.60
CA PRO A 127 1.61 -5.49 -12.25
C PRO A 127 1.45 -6.68 -11.32
N ASP A 128 2.05 -6.61 -10.16
CA ASP A 128 1.91 -7.55 -9.09
C ASP A 128 0.71 -7.14 -8.21
N PRO A 129 -0.50 -7.63 -8.51
CA PRO A 129 -1.70 -7.31 -7.73
C PRO A 129 -1.60 -7.89 -6.31
N MET A 130 -0.62 -8.73 -6.09
CA MET A 130 -0.34 -9.36 -4.81
C MET A 130 0.90 -8.78 -4.13
N TYR A 131 1.52 -7.75 -4.72
CA TYR A 131 2.39 -6.88 -3.96
C TYR A 131 1.60 -6.45 -2.73
N VAL A 132 2.02 -6.92 -1.58
CA VAL A 132 1.17 -6.87 -0.39
C VAL A 132 1.12 -5.43 0.10
N SER A 133 0.26 -4.65 -0.53
CA SER A 133 -0.22 -3.38 -0.03
C SER A 133 -1.63 -3.62 0.46
N ASP A 134 -1.77 -4.21 1.64
CA ASP A 134 -3.06 -4.48 2.22
C ASP A 134 -3.11 -3.87 3.61
N HIS A 135 -3.85 -2.77 3.75
CA HIS A 135 -3.88 -2.00 5.00
C HIS A 135 -4.71 -2.69 6.08
N GLY A 136 -5.74 -3.44 5.70
CA GLY A 136 -6.64 -4.10 6.65
C GLY A 136 -6.02 -5.29 7.37
N ILE A 137 -4.88 -5.81 6.92
CA ILE A 137 -4.27 -7.00 7.51
C ILE A 137 -3.78 -6.80 8.94
N ASP A 138 -3.53 -5.57 9.37
CA ASP A 138 -3.12 -5.26 10.76
C ASP A 138 -4.20 -5.61 11.80
N MET A 139 -5.44 -5.81 11.37
CA MET A 139 -6.54 -6.29 12.21
C MET A 139 -6.52 -7.81 12.43
N LEU A 140 -5.70 -8.55 11.67
CA LEU A 140 -5.63 -10.01 11.73
C LEU A 140 -4.54 -10.48 12.71
N SER A 141 -4.81 -11.58 13.40
CA SER A 141 -3.75 -12.31 14.12
C SER A 141 -2.79 -12.96 13.12
N ALA A 142 -1.56 -13.26 13.55
CA ALA A 142 -0.59 -14.00 12.75
C ALA A 142 -1.14 -15.35 12.27
N ALA A 143 -1.87 -16.06 13.12
CA ALA A 143 -2.48 -17.35 12.78
C ALA A 143 -3.56 -17.19 11.69
N THR A 144 -4.46 -16.21 11.84
CA THR A 144 -5.50 -15.94 10.86
C THR A 144 -4.91 -15.49 9.52
N TYR A 145 -3.84 -14.70 9.56
CA TYR A 145 -3.12 -14.31 8.35
C TYR A 145 -2.50 -15.50 7.63
N GLU A 146 -1.87 -16.43 8.37
CA GLU A 146 -1.31 -17.65 7.80
C GLU A 146 -2.36 -18.57 7.20
N GLU A 147 -3.50 -18.68 7.86
CA GLU A 147 -4.59 -19.58 7.45
C GLU A 147 -5.31 -19.06 6.19
N PHE A 148 -5.71 -17.79 6.17
CA PHE A 148 -6.60 -17.27 5.13
C PHE A 148 -5.87 -16.47 4.04
N ILE A 149 -4.85 -15.69 4.39
CA ILE A 149 -4.27 -14.72 3.46
C ILE A 149 -3.12 -15.30 2.65
N ILE A 150 -2.18 -15.98 3.31
CA ILE A 150 -0.99 -16.55 2.65
C ILE A 150 -1.33 -17.53 1.52
N PRO A 151 -2.29 -18.49 1.68
CA PRO A 151 -2.63 -19.40 0.60
C PRO A 151 -3.16 -18.67 -0.64
N ILE A 152 -3.98 -17.64 -0.44
CA ILE A 152 -4.58 -16.86 -1.52
C ILE A 152 -3.51 -16.07 -2.28
N ILE A 153 -2.56 -15.44 -1.57
CA ILE A 153 -1.42 -14.76 -2.19
C ILE A 153 -0.65 -15.74 -3.09
N ARG A 154 -0.33 -16.92 -2.59
CA ARG A 154 0.38 -17.96 -3.36
C ARG A 154 -0.40 -18.41 -4.59
N GLU A 155 -1.70 -18.67 -4.43
CA GLU A 155 -2.59 -19.05 -5.54
C GLU A 155 -2.62 -17.98 -6.64
N CYS A 156 -2.72 -16.71 -6.26
CA CYS A 156 -2.76 -15.60 -7.21
C CYS A 156 -1.43 -15.43 -7.96
N ASN A 157 -0.29 -15.51 -7.26
CA ASN A 157 1.02 -15.43 -7.91
C ASN A 157 1.27 -16.62 -8.85
N ALA A 158 0.86 -17.82 -8.45
CA ALA A 158 0.93 -18.99 -9.33
C ALA A 158 0.09 -18.80 -10.61
N ARG A 159 -1.10 -18.22 -10.51
CA ARG A 159 -1.95 -17.89 -11.66
C ARG A 159 -1.37 -16.81 -12.57
N LEU A 160 -0.58 -15.90 -12.02
CA LEU A 160 0.16 -14.88 -12.78
C LEU A 160 1.41 -15.44 -13.44
N GLY A 161 1.94 -16.57 -12.98
CA GLY A 161 3.24 -17.05 -13.37
C GLY A 161 4.39 -16.15 -12.84
N THR A 162 4.14 -15.42 -11.75
CA THR A 162 5.11 -14.51 -11.13
C THR A 162 5.62 -15.09 -9.80
N PRO A 163 6.87 -14.81 -9.41
CA PRO A 163 7.34 -15.13 -8.07
C PRO A 163 6.53 -14.37 -7.02
N VAL A 164 6.46 -14.91 -5.81
CA VAL A 164 5.87 -14.19 -4.68
C VAL A 164 6.70 -12.96 -4.38
N PRO A 165 6.07 -11.80 -4.16
CA PRO A 165 6.79 -10.56 -3.88
C PRO A 165 7.61 -10.66 -2.60
N THR A 166 8.83 -10.14 -2.65
CA THR A 166 9.71 -10.02 -1.47
C THR A 166 9.73 -8.60 -0.89
N ALA A 167 8.91 -7.72 -1.43
CA ALA A 167 8.73 -6.35 -0.94
C ALA A 167 7.30 -6.14 -0.45
N LEU A 168 7.16 -5.49 0.70
CA LEU A 168 5.89 -5.17 1.33
C LEU A 168 5.74 -3.67 1.49
N HIS A 169 4.58 -3.13 1.10
CA HIS A 169 4.14 -1.81 1.55
C HIS A 169 3.10 -1.97 2.66
N HIS A 170 3.35 -1.41 3.83
CA HIS A 170 2.38 -1.35 4.91
C HIS A 170 2.66 -0.14 5.79
N CYS A 171 1.73 0.81 5.84
CA CYS A 171 1.84 2.03 6.64
C CYS A 171 1.01 1.98 7.94
N GLY A 172 0.34 0.85 8.23
CA GLY A 172 -0.44 0.59 9.44
C GLY A 172 0.39 -0.05 10.57
N GLN A 173 -0.30 -0.58 11.57
CA GLN A 173 0.28 -1.19 12.77
C GLN A 173 0.51 -2.71 12.64
N GLY A 174 0.82 -3.18 11.43
CA GLY A 174 0.99 -4.60 11.10
C GLY A 174 2.32 -5.25 11.53
N ALA A 175 3.11 -4.63 12.41
CA ALA A 175 4.44 -5.11 12.77
C ALA A 175 4.48 -6.57 13.28
N HIS A 176 3.41 -7.04 13.90
CA HIS A 176 3.27 -8.42 14.40
C HIS A 176 3.19 -9.47 13.27
N LEU A 177 2.84 -9.05 12.05
CA LEU A 177 2.76 -9.91 10.87
C LEU A 177 4.09 -10.01 10.09
N PHE A 178 4.99 -9.04 10.23
CA PHE A 178 6.18 -8.97 9.40
C PHE A 178 7.10 -10.20 9.53
N PRO A 179 7.32 -10.79 10.73
CA PRO A 179 8.09 -12.04 10.83
C PRO A 179 7.43 -13.22 10.11
N VAL A 180 6.09 -13.28 10.13
CA VAL A 180 5.32 -14.28 9.39
C VAL A 180 5.49 -14.08 7.90
N ILE A 181 5.32 -12.86 7.40
CA ILE A 181 5.49 -12.52 5.99
C ILE A 181 6.92 -12.83 5.53
N LYS A 182 7.94 -12.48 6.33
CA LYS A 182 9.33 -12.81 6.01
C LYS A 182 9.53 -14.33 5.89
N ARG A 183 9.00 -15.10 6.84
CA ARG A 183 9.13 -16.58 6.83
C ARG A 183 8.48 -17.20 5.61
N HIS A 184 7.33 -16.72 5.16
CA HIS A 184 6.57 -17.30 4.07
C HIS A 184 7.00 -16.83 2.68
N PHE A 185 7.47 -15.59 2.56
CA PHE A 185 7.70 -14.93 1.28
C PHE A 185 9.14 -14.44 1.10
N GLY A 186 10.00 -14.57 2.12
CA GLY A 186 11.40 -14.13 2.01
C GLY A 186 11.51 -12.61 1.90
N LEU A 187 10.78 -11.87 2.76
CA LEU A 187 10.75 -10.41 2.75
C LEU A 187 12.17 -9.81 2.76
N THR A 188 12.47 -9.00 1.75
CA THR A 188 13.75 -8.29 1.58
C THR A 188 13.62 -6.78 1.71
N SER A 189 12.41 -6.24 1.54
CA SER A 189 12.14 -4.80 1.64
C SER A 189 10.80 -4.53 2.29
N LEU A 190 10.78 -3.56 3.19
CA LEU A 190 9.59 -3.12 3.91
C LEU A 190 9.45 -1.60 3.78
N HIS A 191 8.36 -1.18 3.15
CA HIS A 191 8.08 0.22 2.84
C HIS A 191 6.99 0.78 3.73
N ALA A 192 7.21 2.01 4.15
CA ALA A 192 6.30 2.92 4.82
C ALA A 192 6.02 2.65 6.30
N LEU A 193 7.04 2.21 7.06
CA LEU A 193 6.90 2.16 8.52
C LEU A 193 6.76 3.56 9.10
N THR A 194 5.60 3.87 9.65
CA THR A 194 5.29 5.22 10.14
C THR A 194 5.59 5.36 11.61
N TRP A 195 6.65 6.10 11.94
CA TRP A 195 6.95 6.50 13.32
C TRP A 195 5.99 7.63 13.77
N PRO A 196 5.45 7.65 15.00
CA PRO A 196 5.71 6.73 16.13
C PRO A 196 4.75 5.53 16.22
N TYR A 197 3.90 5.28 15.23
CA TYR A 197 2.90 4.20 15.28
C TYR A 197 3.54 2.80 15.24
N VAL A 198 4.75 2.70 14.68
CA VAL A 198 5.52 1.46 14.61
C VAL A 198 6.87 1.65 15.31
N ASP A 199 7.22 0.72 16.19
CA ASP A 199 8.56 0.65 16.80
C ASP A 199 9.57 0.10 15.79
N ILE A 200 10.30 1.00 15.15
CA ILE A 200 11.28 0.68 14.09
C ILE A 200 12.42 -0.19 14.63
N ALA A 201 12.88 0.07 15.88
CA ALA A 201 13.95 -0.71 16.49
C ALA A 201 13.50 -2.16 16.72
N LYS A 202 12.27 -2.35 17.21
CA LYS A 202 11.68 -3.68 17.35
C LYS A 202 11.53 -4.39 16.01
N VAL A 203 11.00 -3.72 14.98
CA VAL A 203 10.87 -4.29 13.63
C VAL A 203 12.25 -4.69 13.09
N ARG A 204 13.27 -3.86 13.27
CA ARG A 204 14.66 -4.20 12.88
C ARG A 204 15.16 -5.44 13.62
N CYS A 205 14.91 -5.53 14.93
CA CYS A 205 15.28 -6.71 15.72
C CYS A 205 14.58 -7.98 15.22
N ASP A 206 13.28 -7.90 14.95
CA ASP A 206 12.45 -9.04 14.54
C ASP A 206 12.79 -9.52 13.12
N LEU A 207 13.12 -8.60 12.22
CA LEU A 207 13.39 -8.91 10.81
C LEU A 207 14.86 -9.12 10.49
N GLY A 208 15.78 -8.63 11.32
CA GLY A 208 17.23 -8.71 11.06
C GLY A 208 17.72 -7.65 10.08
N GLU A 209 19.02 -7.69 9.78
CA GLU A 209 19.75 -6.66 9.01
C GLU A 209 19.67 -6.87 7.49
N ASP A 210 19.17 -8.00 7.03
CA ASP A 210 19.01 -8.37 5.63
C ASP A 210 17.76 -7.76 4.97
N VAL A 211 16.86 -7.16 5.75
CA VAL A 211 15.66 -6.48 5.23
C VAL A 211 15.93 -4.98 5.10
N HIS A 212 15.72 -4.44 3.90
CA HIS A 212 15.74 -2.99 3.67
C HIS A 212 14.47 -2.36 4.25
N ILE A 213 14.62 -1.41 5.18
CA ILE A 213 13.49 -0.71 5.82
C ILE A 213 13.42 0.72 5.30
N GLN A 214 12.23 1.11 4.86
CA GLN A 214 11.90 2.49 4.52
C GLN A 214 10.90 3.02 5.55
N ALA A 215 11.33 3.99 6.35
CA ALA A 215 10.51 4.58 7.40
C ALA A 215 10.00 5.96 7.01
N LEU A 216 8.90 6.36 7.66
CA LEU A 216 8.28 7.68 7.57
C LEU A 216 8.20 8.29 8.96
N ILE A 217 8.17 9.62 9.03
CA ILE A 217 7.63 10.34 10.18
C ILE A 217 6.18 10.67 9.88
N ALA A 218 5.29 10.44 10.85
CA ALA A 218 3.87 10.71 10.67
C ALA A 218 3.63 12.16 10.18
N ASP A 219 2.84 12.31 9.14
CA ASP A 219 2.58 13.59 8.48
C ASP A 219 2.04 14.64 9.44
N THR A 220 1.25 14.20 10.43
CA THR A 220 0.73 15.07 11.51
C THR A 220 1.82 15.69 12.36
N ILE A 221 2.93 14.98 12.61
CA ILE A 221 4.07 15.53 13.36
C ILE A 221 4.74 16.63 12.55
N VAL A 222 4.90 16.42 11.25
CA VAL A 222 5.49 17.43 10.36
C VAL A 222 4.53 18.61 10.18
N GLN A 223 3.23 18.38 10.07
CA GLN A 223 2.24 19.45 9.95
C GLN A 223 2.14 20.31 11.19
N LEU A 224 2.07 19.67 12.37
CA LEU A 224 1.83 20.39 13.65
C LEU A 224 3.11 20.99 14.25
N GLY A 225 4.27 20.39 13.97
CA GLY A 225 5.55 20.85 14.54
C GLY A 225 5.60 20.75 16.06
N PRO A 226 6.33 21.60 16.76
CA PRO A 226 7.26 22.62 16.22
C PRO A 226 8.52 22.00 15.58
N PRO A 227 9.40 22.81 14.95
CA PRO A 227 10.64 22.34 14.32
C PRO A 227 11.51 21.45 15.19
N GLU A 228 11.62 21.73 16.47
CA GLU A 228 12.40 20.94 17.44
C GLU A 228 11.82 19.53 17.62
N HIS A 229 10.50 19.39 17.61
CA HIS A 229 9.84 18.09 17.70
C HIS A 229 10.10 17.26 16.43
N ILE A 230 10.02 17.89 15.25
CA ILE A 230 10.35 17.23 13.97
C ILE A 230 11.80 16.75 13.97
N ARG A 231 12.73 17.62 14.42
CA ARG A 231 14.15 17.28 14.53
C ARG A 231 14.40 16.11 15.48
N GLN A 232 13.71 16.09 16.62
CA GLN A 232 13.81 14.99 17.59
C GLN A 232 13.26 13.69 17.01
N ALA A 233 12.14 13.73 16.30
CA ALA A 233 11.54 12.56 15.61
C ALA A 233 12.53 11.96 14.59
N VAL A 234 13.16 12.78 13.74
CA VAL A 234 14.18 12.30 12.80
C VAL A 234 15.35 11.64 13.54
N LYS A 235 15.84 12.25 14.62
CA LYS A 235 16.93 11.70 15.42
C LYS A 235 16.60 10.32 15.98
N GLU A 236 15.39 10.13 16.53
CA GLU A 236 14.94 8.86 17.10
C GLU A 236 14.82 7.77 16.02
N VAL A 237 14.22 8.11 14.89
CA VAL A 237 14.12 7.17 13.76
C VAL A 237 15.50 6.75 13.26
N MET A 238 16.44 7.69 13.14
CA MET A 238 17.79 7.39 12.69
C MET A 238 18.59 6.59 13.71
N GLN A 239 18.31 6.71 15.00
CA GLN A 239 18.90 5.86 16.04
C GLN A 239 18.35 4.44 16.02
N ALA A 240 17.10 4.27 15.61
CA ALA A 240 16.42 2.98 15.54
C ALA A 240 16.72 2.14 14.29
N LYS A 241 17.42 2.72 13.28
CA LYS A 241 17.61 2.11 11.96
C LYS A 241 18.35 0.78 11.92
N GLY A 242 19.21 0.50 12.93
CA GLY A 242 20.14 -0.63 12.90
C GLY A 242 21.30 -0.43 11.92
N ARG A 243 21.91 -1.53 11.46
CA ARG A 243 23.03 -1.55 10.51
C ARG A 243 22.62 -1.91 9.09
N GLY A 244 21.44 -2.51 8.92
CA GLY A 244 20.91 -2.94 7.62
C GLY A 244 20.52 -1.77 6.72
N GLY A 245 20.13 -2.11 5.50
CA GLY A 245 19.62 -1.12 4.55
C GLY A 245 18.47 -0.31 5.15
N PHE A 246 18.57 1.02 5.09
CA PHE A 246 17.57 1.92 5.65
C PHE A 246 17.43 3.19 4.82
N ALA A 247 16.20 3.66 4.67
CA ALA A 247 15.90 4.97 4.14
C ALA A 247 14.83 5.66 5.00
N LEU A 248 15.04 6.91 5.35
CA LEU A 248 13.96 7.77 5.82
C LEU A 248 13.37 8.46 4.59
N ILE A 249 12.15 8.15 4.26
CA ILE A 249 11.45 8.71 3.12
C ILE A 249 10.45 9.77 3.59
N LEU A 250 10.13 10.70 2.70
CA LEU A 250 9.08 11.68 2.98
C LEU A 250 7.72 11.01 2.77
N GLY A 251 6.83 11.18 3.75
CA GLY A 251 5.41 10.91 3.60
C GLY A 251 4.72 11.99 2.75
N ASP A 252 3.42 11.87 2.64
CA ASP A 252 2.61 12.88 1.99
C ASP A 252 2.62 14.17 2.83
N MET A 253 2.99 15.27 2.22
CA MET A 253 2.91 16.57 2.90
C MET A 253 1.46 17.03 2.93
N LEU A 254 0.89 17.08 4.14
CA LEU A 254 -0.48 17.56 4.32
C LEU A 254 -0.64 19.02 3.83
N PRO A 255 -1.77 19.36 3.21
CA PRO A 255 -2.05 20.72 2.82
C PRO A 255 -1.90 21.70 4.00
N GLY A 256 -1.25 22.83 3.78
CA GLY A 256 -1.02 23.83 4.83
C GLY A 256 0.18 23.55 5.75
N THR A 257 0.93 22.47 5.56
CA THR A 257 2.18 22.26 6.30
C THR A 257 3.12 23.46 6.14
N PRO A 258 3.53 24.15 7.24
CA PRO A 258 4.40 25.31 7.17
C PRO A 258 5.75 25.02 6.49
N LEU A 259 6.27 25.98 5.73
CA LEU A 259 7.56 25.81 5.07
C LEU A 259 8.69 25.56 6.07
N GLU A 260 8.67 26.24 7.22
CA GLU A 260 9.67 26.06 8.29
C GLU A 260 9.72 24.62 8.81
N HIS A 261 8.57 23.95 8.91
CA HIS A 261 8.49 22.54 9.33
C HIS A 261 9.12 21.61 8.28
N ARG A 262 8.85 21.87 6.98
CA ARG A 262 9.45 21.11 5.88
C ARG A 262 10.97 21.28 5.85
N LEU A 263 11.44 22.51 6.08
CA LEU A 263 12.87 22.81 6.17
C LEU A 263 13.49 22.13 7.39
N ALA A 264 12.83 22.16 8.56
CA ALA A 264 13.30 21.48 9.76
C ALA A 264 13.47 19.97 9.54
N LEU A 265 12.51 19.32 8.85
CA LEU A 265 12.62 17.92 8.47
C LEU A 265 13.83 17.67 7.58
N TYR A 266 14.00 18.47 6.52
CA TYR A 266 15.11 18.35 5.58
C TYR A 266 16.47 18.53 6.26
N GLU A 267 16.63 19.59 7.09
CA GLU A 267 17.88 19.85 7.80
C GLU A 267 18.21 18.77 8.83
N ALA A 268 17.20 18.26 9.54
CA ALA A 268 17.38 17.15 10.47
C ALA A 268 17.84 15.87 9.75
N VAL A 269 17.29 15.56 8.57
CA VAL A 269 17.74 14.42 7.76
C VAL A 269 19.18 14.61 7.31
N LYS A 270 19.59 15.82 6.92
CA LYS A 270 21.01 16.11 6.58
C LYS A 270 21.94 15.96 7.77
N GLU A 271 21.49 16.32 8.96
CA GLU A 271 22.27 16.23 10.20
C GLU A 271 22.45 14.80 10.67
N PHE A 272 21.34 14.05 10.78
CA PHE A 272 21.32 12.70 11.38
C PHE A 272 21.41 11.56 10.37
N GLY A 273 21.19 11.82 9.09
CA GLY A 273 21.15 10.80 8.03
C GLY A 273 22.52 10.37 7.50
N ARG A 274 23.62 10.83 8.08
CA ARG A 274 24.96 10.42 7.65
C ARG A 274 25.26 8.99 8.13
N TYR A 275 25.82 8.17 7.23
CA TYR A 275 26.28 6.82 7.50
C TYR A 275 27.73 6.82 7.96
#